data_bbef926cac695a4e93704ff5006cf9a4
#
_entry.id   bbef926cac695a4e93704ff5006cf9a4
#
_cell.length_a   1.000
_cell.length_b   1.000
_cell.length_c   1.000
_cell.angle_alpha   90.00
_cell.angle_beta   90.00
_cell.angle_gamma   90.00
#
_symmetry.space_group_name_H-M   'P 1'
#
loop_
_entity.id
_entity.type
_entity.pdbx_description
1 polymer ?
#
loop_
_entity_poly.entity_id
_entity_poly.type
_entity_poly.pdbx_seq_one_letter_code
_entity_poly.pdbx_strand_id
1 'polypeptide(L)'
;MGVAAKIGHNRWIASLADEEPALQIETADVSLIGHREENQDRVAIAAAEQAVLLLVIDGMGGHADGARAAETALSTMLEAFWQTPHPIFDPMTFLHLALGKAHEEVVKLGSALSPEARPRATCAVCLVQDSAAYWAHVGDSRVYQLRQSQVLERTRDHSHVEVLLREGLITEAEVHGHPMRNYVECCLGGDAALPEMTISSRHKLKAGDVLLLCTDGLWANLKDQDLGRFAQSQAKPLRDSLNDLGKRAVEASAPYSDNTSAAALRWKAA
;
A
#
# COMPACT_ATOMS: atom_id res chain seq x y z
N MET A 1 21.81 -0.30 -23.81
CA MET A 1 23.20 -0.80 -23.72
C MET A 1 23.43 -1.17 -22.27
N GLY A 2 23.50 -2.46 -21.99
CA GLY A 2 23.65 -2.96 -20.64
C GLY A 2 25.07 -2.77 -20.10
N VAL A 3 25.18 -2.29 -18.88
CA VAL A 3 26.45 -2.26 -18.13
C VAL A 3 26.43 -3.45 -17.17
N ALA A 4 27.14 -4.51 -17.53
CA ALA A 4 27.43 -5.61 -16.64
C ALA A 4 28.55 -5.20 -15.69
N ALA A 5 28.31 -5.22 -14.38
CA ALA A 5 29.33 -5.04 -13.36
C ALA A 5 30.15 -6.32 -13.23
N LYS A 6 31.47 -6.23 -13.48
CA LYS A 6 32.44 -7.28 -13.22
C LYS A 6 32.72 -7.40 -11.72
N ILE A 7 32.54 -8.60 -11.17
CA ILE A 7 32.97 -8.96 -9.82
C ILE A 7 34.50 -9.15 -9.82
N GLY A 8 35.21 -8.24 -9.17
CA GLY A 8 36.65 -8.36 -8.91
C GLY A 8 36.89 -8.79 -7.45
N HIS A 9 37.54 -9.93 -7.28
CA HIS A 9 38.05 -10.40 -5.97
C HIS A 9 39.15 -9.46 -5.48
N ASN A 10 38.92 -8.74 -4.39
CA ASN A 10 39.96 -8.27 -3.49
C ASN A 10 39.50 -8.42 -2.04
N ARG A 11 40.11 -9.39 -1.39
CA ARG A 11 39.94 -9.72 0.01
C ARG A 11 40.77 -8.71 0.84
N TRP A 12 40.10 -7.73 1.41
CA TRP A 12 40.65 -6.94 2.51
C TRP A 12 39.93 -7.36 3.80
N ILE A 13 40.72 -7.82 4.76
CA ILE A 13 40.27 -8.06 6.13
C ILE A 13 40.03 -6.68 6.73
N ALA A 14 38.80 -6.26 6.80
CA ALA A 14 38.34 -5.13 7.57
C ALA A 14 37.62 -5.67 8.82
N SER A 15 38.04 -5.14 9.95
CA SER A 15 37.62 -5.33 11.33
C SER A 15 36.09 -5.54 11.47
N LEU A 16 35.74 -6.36 12.47
CA LEU A 16 34.43 -6.53 13.07
C LEU A 16 33.75 -5.15 13.32
N ALA A 17 33.06 -4.61 12.32
CA ALA A 17 31.97 -3.69 12.50
C ALA A 17 30.73 -4.59 12.63
N ASP A 18 29.94 -4.38 13.65
CA ASP A 18 28.66 -5.02 13.88
C ASP A 18 27.84 -4.89 12.59
N GLU A 19 27.77 -5.95 11.77
CA GLU A 19 26.82 -6.03 10.66
C GLU A 19 25.45 -6.03 11.32
N GLU A 20 24.72 -4.94 11.19
CA GLU A 20 23.32 -4.93 11.58
C GLU A 20 22.63 -6.08 10.83
N PRO A 21 21.91 -6.95 11.54
CA PRO A 21 21.34 -8.15 10.92
C PRO A 21 20.36 -7.72 9.81
N ALA A 22 20.53 -8.32 8.63
CA ALA A 22 19.59 -8.13 7.52
C ALA A 22 18.15 -8.34 8.01
N LEU A 23 17.20 -7.54 7.51
CA LEU A 23 15.80 -7.59 7.93
C LEU A 23 15.25 -9.02 7.82
N GLN A 24 14.89 -9.62 8.94
CA GLN A 24 14.25 -10.94 8.94
C GLN A 24 12.76 -10.80 8.68
N ILE A 25 12.40 -10.86 7.41
CA ILE A 25 11.02 -10.63 6.92
C ILE A 25 10.60 -11.74 5.96
N GLU A 26 9.30 -11.87 5.80
CA GLU A 26 8.66 -12.58 4.69
C GLU A 26 7.69 -11.64 4.02
N THR A 27 7.73 -11.54 2.70
CA THR A 27 6.89 -10.64 1.92
C THR A 27 6.06 -11.41 0.90
N ALA A 28 4.90 -10.89 0.57
CA ALA A 28 4.03 -11.42 -0.47
C ALA A 28 3.15 -10.30 -1.03
N ASP A 29 2.79 -10.45 -2.29
CA ASP A 29 1.83 -9.61 -2.99
C ASP A 29 0.84 -10.46 -3.76
N VAL A 30 -0.33 -9.89 -4.04
CA VAL A 30 -1.39 -10.46 -4.87
C VAL A 30 -2.09 -9.33 -5.61
N SER A 31 -2.44 -9.58 -6.88
CA SER A 31 -3.29 -8.68 -7.67
C SER A 31 -4.20 -9.53 -8.54
N LEU A 32 -5.51 -9.40 -8.33
CA LEU A 32 -6.57 -10.14 -9.00
C LEU A 32 -7.49 -9.18 -9.73
N ILE A 33 -7.82 -9.48 -10.97
CA ILE A 33 -8.69 -8.64 -11.80
C ILE A 33 -10.15 -8.60 -11.30
N GLY A 34 -10.56 -9.62 -10.53
CA GLY A 34 -11.97 -9.78 -10.15
C GLY A 34 -12.88 -10.02 -11.35
N HIS A 35 -14.03 -9.33 -11.37
CA HIS A 35 -15.00 -9.39 -12.49
C HIS A 35 -14.97 -8.11 -13.35
N ARG A 36 -13.85 -7.40 -13.35
CA ARG A 36 -13.62 -6.23 -14.19
C ARG A 36 -13.00 -6.64 -15.53
N GLU A 37 -13.12 -5.78 -16.54
CA GLU A 37 -12.48 -5.98 -17.85
C GLU A 37 -10.99 -5.65 -17.82
N GLU A 38 -10.57 -4.73 -16.94
CA GLU A 38 -9.21 -4.26 -16.79
C GLU A 38 -8.81 -4.22 -15.32
N ASN A 39 -7.53 -4.48 -15.04
CA ASN A 39 -6.97 -4.30 -13.71
C ASN A 39 -6.27 -2.93 -13.62
N GLN A 40 -6.90 -2.00 -12.88
CA GLN A 40 -6.39 -0.66 -12.65
C GLN A 40 -5.57 -0.54 -11.37
N ASP A 41 -5.56 -1.59 -10.53
CA ASP A 41 -4.70 -1.66 -9.36
C ASP A 41 -3.23 -1.87 -9.72
N ARG A 42 -2.34 -1.34 -8.88
CA ARG A 42 -0.91 -1.66 -8.89
C ARG A 42 -0.44 -2.00 -7.49
N VAL A 43 0.47 -2.96 -7.42
CA VAL A 43 1.10 -3.40 -6.17
C VAL A 43 2.58 -3.62 -6.40
N ALA A 44 3.41 -3.22 -5.44
CA ALA A 44 4.84 -3.51 -5.45
C ALA A 44 5.42 -3.65 -4.05
N ILE A 45 6.50 -4.42 -3.97
CA ILE A 45 7.38 -4.53 -2.80
C ILE A 45 8.80 -4.31 -3.27
N ALA A 46 9.44 -3.24 -2.80
CA ALA A 46 10.85 -2.94 -3.06
C ALA A 46 11.65 -3.20 -1.79
N ALA A 47 12.62 -4.10 -1.86
CA ALA A 47 13.47 -4.48 -0.73
C ALA A 47 14.92 -4.08 -1.00
N ALA A 48 15.44 -3.18 -0.18
CA ALA A 48 16.86 -2.89 -0.02
C ALA A 48 17.41 -3.63 1.20
N GLU A 49 18.71 -3.52 1.44
CA GLU A 49 19.38 -4.26 2.53
C GLU A 49 18.80 -3.91 3.91
N GLN A 50 18.52 -2.65 4.18
CA GLN A 50 18.08 -2.14 5.49
C GLN A 50 16.68 -1.53 5.48
N ALA A 51 15.97 -1.52 4.34
CA ALA A 51 14.65 -0.95 4.22
C ALA A 51 13.77 -1.71 3.23
N VAL A 52 12.47 -1.76 3.48
CA VAL A 52 11.47 -2.33 2.57
C VAL A 52 10.34 -1.35 2.40
N LEU A 53 9.95 -1.10 1.15
CA LEU A 53 8.80 -0.30 0.79
C LEU A 53 7.71 -1.21 0.21
N LEU A 54 6.51 -1.14 0.78
CA LEU A 54 5.30 -1.77 0.26
C LEU A 54 4.39 -0.70 -0.30
N LEU A 55 3.78 -0.96 -1.44
CA LEU A 55 2.89 -0.04 -2.16
C LEU A 55 1.67 -0.76 -2.68
N VAL A 56 0.51 -0.14 -2.51
CA VAL A 56 -0.76 -0.53 -3.14
C VAL A 56 -1.44 0.73 -3.64
N ILE A 57 -1.88 0.73 -4.89
CA ILE A 57 -2.44 1.87 -5.60
C ILE A 57 -3.65 1.40 -6.40
N ASP A 58 -4.80 2.02 -6.17
CA ASP A 58 -6.03 1.80 -6.92
C ASP A 58 -6.24 2.95 -7.91
N GLY A 59 -6.27 2.63 -9.19
CA GLY A 59 -6.44 3.59 -10.26
C GLY A 59 -7.89 3.91 -10.55
N MET A 60 -8.28 5.16 -10.40
CA MET A 60 -9.63 5.66 -10.65
C MET A 60 -9.67 6.54 -11.90
N GLY A 61 -10.62 6.27 -12.76
CA GLY A 61 -10.81 7.01 -14.01
C GLY A 61 -11.41 6.08 -15.06
N GLY A 62 -12.24 6.61 -15.96
CA GLY A 62 -12.86 5.78 -16.99
C GLY A 62 -11.80 5.07 -17.88
N HIS A 63 -11.84 3.75 -17.95
CA HIS A 63 -10.97 2.92 -18.80
C HIS A 63 -9.46 3.05 -18.52
N ALA A 64 -8.63 3.16 -19.56
CA ALA A 64 -7.16 3.09 -19.47
C ALA A 64 -6.47 4.17 -18.62
N ASP A 65 -7.16 5.23 -18.27
CA ASP A 65 -6.53 6.36 -17.55
C ASP A 65 -6.33 6.08 -16.06
N GLY A 66 -7.19 5.26 -15.42
CA GLY A 66 -6.99 4.80 -14.05
C GLY A 66 -5.74 3.92 -13.92
N ALA A 67 -5.57 2.94 -14.83
CA ALA A 67 -4.38 2.09 -14.86
C ALA A 67 -3.10 2.90 -15.08
N ARG A 68 -3.14 3.94 -15.93
CA ARG A 68 -2.01 4.84 -16.16
C ARG A 68 -1.69 5.70 -14.93
N ALA A 69 -2.71 6.20 -14.23
CA ALA A 69 -2.52 6.94 -12.99
C ALA A 69 -1.83 6.08 -11.94
N ALA A 70 -2.31 4.86 -11.73
CA ALA A 70 -1.72 3.91 -10.78
C ALA A 70 -0.29 3.52 -11.15
N GLU A 71 0.00 3.28 -12.43
CA GLU A 71 1.35 2.96 -12.92
C GLU A 71 2.32 4.12 -12.74
N THR A 72 1.88 5.35 -13.03
CA THR A 72 2.68 6.55 -12.87
C THR A 72 3.00 6.81 -11.40
N ALA A 73 2.01 6.71 -10.53
CA ALA A 73 2.22 6.87 -9.10
C ALA A 73 3.19 5.81 -8.56
N LEU A 74 3.00 4.52 -8.94
CA LEU A 74 3.86 3.42 -8.52
C LEU A 74 5.31 3.65 -8.94
N SER A 75 5.54 3.92 -10.23
CA SER A 75 6.89 4.11 -10.76
C SER A 75 7.61 5.29 -10.10
N THR A 76 6.89 6.40 -9.88
CA THR A 76 7.44 7.59 -9.21
C THR A 76 7.85 7.28 -7.76
N MET A 77 7.01 6.55 -7.01
CA MET A 77 7.31 6.16 -5.63
C MET A 77 8.49 5.19 -5.54
N LEU A 78 8.56 4.21 -6.45
CA LEU A 78 9.68 3.27 -6.54
C LEU A 78 10.98 3.97 -6.91
N GLU A 79 10.94 4.90 -7.87
CA GLU A 79 12.10 5.70 -8.25
C GLU A 79 12.61 6.52 -7.06
N ALA A 80 11.72 7.19 -6.32
CA ALA A 80 12.09 7.93 -5.13
C ALA A 80 12.77 7.04 -4.08
N PHE A 81 12.25 5.82 -3.85
CA PHE A 81 12.84 4.86 -2.92
C PHE A 81 14.26 4.46 -3.34
N TRP A 82 14.47 4.08 -4.61
CA TRP A 82 15.78 3.64 -5.08
C TRP A 82 16.83 4.75 -5.21
N GLN A 83 16.39 6.01 -5.33
CA GLN A 83 17.28 7.18 -5.36
C GLN A 83 17.67 7.68 -3.97
N THR A 84 17.00 7.22 -2.92
CA THR A 84 17.27 7.65 -1.53
C THR A 84 18.22 6.65 -0.84
N PRO A 85 19.26 7.11 -0.12
CA PRO A 85 20.12 6.23 0.68
C PRO A 85 19.33 5.50 1.79
N HIS A 86 19.68 4.24 2.07
CA HIS A 86 19.07 3.41 3.11
C HIS A 86 20.04 3.16 4.27
N PRO A 87 19.55 3.10 5.55
CA PRO A 87 18.17 3.39 5.95
C PRO A 87 17.81 4.86 5.70
N ILE A 88 16.55 5.14 5.43
CA ILE A 88 16.07 6.49 5.14
C ILE A 88 16.11 7.32 6.42
N PHE A 89 16.83 8.45 6.43
CA PHE A 89 17.06 9.27 7.63
C PHE A 89 15.77 9.82 8.25
N ASP A 90 14.85 10.32 7.42
CA ASP A 90 13.54 10.82 7.86
C ASP A 90 12.43 10.15 7.06
N PRO A 91 11.89 9.02 7.55
CA PRO A 91 10.82 8.27 6.89
C PRO A 91 9.55 9.07 6.60
N MET A 92 9.14 9.94 7.53
CA MET A 92 7.89 10.70 7.37
C MET A 92 8.03 11.77 6.29
N THR A 93 9.12 12.51 6.29
CA THR A 93 9.41 13.48 5.23
C THR A 93 9.58 12.79 3.87
N PHE A 94 10.26 11.64 3.83
CA PHE A 94 10.38 10.85 2.60
C PHE A 94 9.00 10.47 2.03
N LEU A 95 8.11 9.90 2.85
CA LEU A 95 6.77 9.50 2.43
C LEU A 95 5.95 10.70 1.93
N HIS A 96 6.02 11.84 2.62
CA HIS A 96 5.34 13.06 2.20
C HIS A 96 5.82 13.56 0.84
N LEU A 97 7.12 13.67 0.65
CA LEU A 97 7.71 14.16 -0.60
C LEU A 97 7.48 13.21 -1.76
N ALA A 98 7.59 11.90 -1.53
CA ALA A 98 7.37 10.89 -2.55
C ALA A 98 5.90 10.87 -3.02
N LEU A 99 4.92 10.95 -2.09
CA LEU A 99 3.50 11.07 -2.43
C LEU A 99 3.20 12.39 -3.17
N GLY A 100 3.79 13.51 -2.72
CA GLY A 100 3.64 14.80 -3.39
C GLY A 100 4.14 14.75 -4.85
N LYS A 101 5.31 14.16 -5.06
CA LYS A 101 5.85 13.96 -6.41
C LYS A 101 4.98 13.03 -7.25
N ALA A 102 4.48 11.93 -6.67
CA ALA A 102 3.57 11.02 -7.37
C ALA A 102 2.28 11.75 -7.80
N HIS A 103 1.72 12.58 -6.91
CA HIS A 103 0.58 13.42 -7.24
C HIS A 103 0.85 14.34 -8.42
N GLU A 104 1.97 15.08 -8.41
CA GLU A 104 2.35 15.99 -9.51
C GLU A 104 2.48 15.26 -10.85
N GLU A 105 3.07 14.05 -10.88
CA GLU A 105 3.22 13.27 -12.10
C GLU A 105 1.86 12.75 -12.62
N VAL A 106 0.94 12.35 -11.73
CA VAL A 106 -0.42 11.96 -12.14
C VAL A 106 -1.22 13.18 -12.64
N VAL A 107 -1.09 14.35 -12.02
CA VAL A 107 -1.71 15.60 -12.51
C VAL A 107 -1.27 15.93 -13.94
N LYS A 108 0.01 15.72 -14.27
CA LYS A 108 0.54 15.96 -15.62
C LYS A 108 -0.15 15.12 -16.70
N LEU A 109 -0.55 13.88 -16.38
CA LEU A 109 -1.27 13.00 -17.31
C LEU A 109 -2.61 13.62 -17.74
N GLY A 110 -3.28 14.31 -16.83
CA GLY A 110 -4.60 14.90 -17.06
C GLY A 110 -4.61 16.37 -17.42
N SER A 111 -3.44 17.00 -17.64
CA SER A 111 -3.31 18.45 -17.79
C SER A 111 -4.11 19.06 -18.93
N ALA A 112 -4.37 18.29 -19.99
CA ALA A 112 -5.17 18.71 -21.17
C ALA A 112 -6.62 18.22 -21.13
N LEU A 113 -7.04 17.53 -20.07
CA LEU A 113 -8.38 16.93 -19.93
C LEU A 113 -9.31 17.81 -19.09
N SER A 114 -10.64 17.63 -19.29
CA SER A 114 -11.63 18.23 -18.40
C SER A 114 -11.48 17.66 -16.97
N PRO A 115 -11.86 18.39 -15.91
CA PRO A 115 -11.70 17.93 -14.53
C PRO A 115 -12.25 16.53 -14.25
N GLU A 116 -13.38 16.18 -14.88
CA GLU A 116 -14.06 14.89 -14.69
C GLU A 116 -13.33 13.74 -15.36
N ALA A 117 -12.57 14.01 -16.43
CA ALA A 117 -11.81 13.02 -17.19
C ALA A 117 -10.38 12.85 -16.72
N ARG A 118 -9.92 13.64 -15.74
CA ARG A 118 -8.54 13.57 -15.24
C ARG A 118 -8.29 12.27 -14.49
N PRO A 119 -7.16 11.61 -14.78
CA PRO A 119 -6.74 10.40 -14.07
C PRO A 119 -6.56 10.65 -12.58
N ARG A 120 -6.94 9.69 -11.77
CA ARG A 120 -6.82 9.71 -10.32
C ARG A 120 -6.35 8.36 -9.81
N ALA A 121 -5.78 8.35 -8.62
CA ALA A 121 -5.47 7.10 -7.93
C ALA A 121 -5.51 7.30 -6.42
N THR A 122 -5.84 6.24 -5.68
CA THR A 122 -5.53 6.14 -4.25
C THR A 122 -4.07 5.74 -4.07
N CYS A 123 -3.55 5.77 -2.87
CA CYS A 123 -2.24 5.20 -2.55
C CYS A 123 -2.19 4.82 -1.07
N ALA A 124 -1.77 3.60 -0.77
CA ALA A 124 -1.29 3.18 0.53
C ALA A 124 0.17 2.74 0.41
N VAL A 125 1.03 3.33 1.23
CA VAL A 125 2.47 3.06 1.24
C VAL A 125 2.97 2.81 2.65
N CYS A 126 3.86 1.82 2.83
CA CYS A 126 4.49 1.51 4.10
C CYS A 126 5.99 1.28 3.92
N LEU A 127 6.80 2.05 4.64
CA LEU A 127 8.24 1.88 4.75
C LEU A 127 8.55 1.13 6.05
N VAL A 128 9.35 0.07 5.95
CA VAL A 128 9.81 -0.73 7.09
C VAL A 128 11.32 -0.66 7.18
N GLN A 129 11.84 -0.20 8.31
CA GLN A 129 13.26 -0.17 8.68
C GLN A 129 13.42 -0.11 10.20
N ASP A 130 14.56 -0.46 10.75
CA ASP A 130 14.89 -0.33 12.18
C ASP A 130 13.81 -0.89 13.13
N SER A 131 13.29 -2.08 12.81
CA SER A 131 12.20 -2.74 13.55
C SER A 131 10.95 -1.84 13.73
N ALA A 132 10.71 -0.97 12.77
CA ALA A 132 9.57 -0.07 12.76
C ALA A 132 8.93 0.04 11.36
N ALA A 133 7.65 0.36 11.36
CA ALA A 133 6.90 0.72 10.17
C ALA A 133 6.49 2.19 10.24
N TYR A 134 6.49 2.83 9.09
CA TYR A 134 5.99 4.17 8.84
C TYR A 134 5.09 4.08 7.62
N TRP A 135 3.89 4.60 7.68
CA TRP A 135 3.01 4.55 6.51
C TRP A 135 2.36 5.88 6.21
N ALA A 136 1.94 6.01 5.00
CA ALA A 136 1.14 7.13 4.54
C ALA A 136 0.07 6.63 3.56
N HIS A 137 -1.02 7.38 3.44
CA HIS A 137 -2.04 7.08 2.45
C HIS A 137 -2.76 8.34 1.96
N VAL A 138 -3.35 8.20 0.77
CA VAL A 138 -4.31 9.11 0.16
C VAL A 138 -5.43 8.26 -0.44
N GLY A 139 -6.68 8.54 -0.09
CA GLY A 139 -7.83 7.76 -0.52
C GLY A 139 -8.26 6.72 0.51
N ASP A 140 -8.80 5.62 0.03
CA ASP A 140 -9.41 4.53 0.81
C ASP A 140 -8.67 3.18 0.69
N SER A 141 -7.55 3.13 -0.01
CA SER A 141 -6.60 2.02 0.15
C SER A 141 -6.02 2.04 1.55
N ARG A 142 -5.94 0.88 2.20
CA ARG A 142 -5.67 0.78 3.63
C ARG A 142 -4.34 0.15 3.96
N VAL A 143 -3.76 0.56 5.10
CA VAL A 143 -2.67 -0.12 5.80
C VAL A 143 -3.20 -0.67 7.12
N TYR A 144 -2.88 -1.92 7.40
CA TYR A 144 -3.18 -2.60 8.66
C TYR A 144 -1.91 -3.07 9.34
N GLN A 145 -1.82 -2.88 10.65
CA GLN A 145 -0.90 -3.63 11.51
C GLN A 145 -1.68 -4.71 12.26
N LEU A 146 -1.32 -5.96 11.98
CA LEU A 146 -1.97 -7.14 12.55
C LEU A 146 -1.01 -7.84 13.51
N ARG A 147 -1.50 -8.24 14.68
CA ARG A 147 -0.74 -9.04 15.64
C ARG A 147 -1.59 -10.16 16.19
N GLN A 148 -1.08 -11.39 16.14
CA GLN A 148 -1.83 -12.58 16.51
C GLN A 148 -3.11 -12.66 15.66
N SER A 149 -4.29 -12.54 16.24
CA SER A 149 -5.58 -12.58 15.51
C SER A 149 -6.34 -11.25 15.57
N GLN A 150 -5.62 -10.14 15.80
CA GLN A 150 -6.23 -8.83 16.01
C GLN A 150 -5.68 -7.79 15.04
N VAL A 151 -6.55 -6.88 14.61
CA VAL A 151 -6.18 -5.61 14.00
C VAL A 151 -5.76 -4.68 15.13
N LEU A 152 -4.47 -4.35 15.22
CA LEU A 152 -3.96 -3.40 16.23
C LEU A 152 -4.23 -1.97 15.80
N GLU A 153 -4.04 -1.71 14.51
CA GLU A 153 -4.20 -0.39 13.93
C GLU A 153 -4.52 -0.50 12.44
N ARG A 154 -5.27 0.45 11.92
CA ARG A 154 -5.53 0.62 10.49
C ARG A 154 -5.62 2.11 10.14
N THR A 155 -5.38 2.44 8.89
CA THR A 155 -5.65 3.77 8.34
C THR A 155 -7.15 4.06 8.33
N ARG A 156 -7.51 5.33 8.41
CA ARG A 156 -8.88 5.81 8.21
C ARG A 156 -9.01 6.37 6.80
N ASP A 157 -10.06 5.97 6.10
CA ASP A 157 -10.24 6.32 4.69
C ASP A 157 -10.45 7.83 4.52
N HIS A 158 -9.94 8.38 3.43
CA HIS A 158 -10.34 9.71 2.96
C HIS A 158 -11.60 9.57 2.09
N SER A 159 -12.69 9.10 2.69
CA SER A 159 -13.96 8.87 2.02
C SER A 159 -15.09 9.64 2.70
N HIS A 160 -16.14 9.92 1.93
CA HIS A 160 -17.30 10.66 2.44
C HIS A 160 -17.96 9.97 3.64
N VAL A 161 -18.08 8.65 3.58
CA VAL A 161 -18.69 7.88 4.69
C VAL A 161 -17.85 7.91 5.97
N GLU A 162 -16.52 7.98 5.87
CA GLU A 162 -15.65 8.14 7.05
C GLU A 162 -15.82 9.54 7.67
N VAL A 163 -16.05 10.59 6.87
CA VAL A 163 -16.39 11.93 7.37
C VAL A 163 -17.72 11.90 8.13
N LEU A 164 -18.76 11.30 7.54
CA LEU A 164 -20.08 11.18 8.18
C LEU A 164 -20.02 10.37 9.48
N LEU A 165 -19.25 9.28 9.49
CA LEU A 165 -19.02 8.45 10.67
C LEU A 165 -18.34 9.23 11.80
N ARG A 166 -17.29 9.98 11.49
CA ARG A 166 -16.55 10.81 12.45
C ARG A 166 -17.40 11.93 13.04
N GLU A 167 -18.31 12.49 12.25
CA GLU A 167 -19.25 13.51 12.68
C GLU A 167 -20.47 12.94 13.43
N GLY A 168 -20.56 11.60 13.52
CA GLY A 168 -21.66 10.92 14.20
C GLY A 168 -23.00 11.00 13.46
N LEU A 169 -22.95 11.30 12.15
CA LEU A 169 -24.14 11.39 11.29
C LEU A 169 -24.61 10.02 10.83
N ILE A 170 -23.72 9.05 10.78
CA ILE A 170 -24.02 7.63 10.51
C ILE A 170 -23.27 6.75 11.52
N THR A 171 -23.72 5.50 11.67
CA THR A 171 -23.06 4.44 12.46
C THR A 171 -22.20 3.55 11.58
N GLU A 172 -21.27 2.78 12.16
CA GLU A 172 -20.47 1.79 11.42
C GLU A 172 -21.33 0.76 10.67
N ALA A 173 -22.48 0.40 11.20
CA ALA A 173 -23.41 -0.52 10.55
C ALA A 173 -24.03 0.05 9.27
N GLU A 174 -24.16 1.37 9.18
CA GLU A 174 -24.74 2.06 8.01
C GLU A 174 -23.71 2.33 6.91
N VAL A 175 -22.40 2.35 7.22
CA VAL A 175 -21.32 2.60 6.25
C VAL A 175 -21.40 1.65 5.06
N HIS A 176 -21.56 0.35 5.32
CA HIS A 176 -21.52 -0.68 4.26
C HIS A 176 -22.66 -0.55 3.24
N GLY A 177 -23.83 -0.10 3.66
CA GLY A 177 -25.00 0.12 2.81
C GLY A 177 -25.17 1.56 2.28
N HIS A 178 -24.25 2.46 2.61
CA HIS A 178 -24.41 3.86 2.28
C HIS A 178 -24.24 4.14 0.76
N PRO A 179 -25.11 4.96 0.11
CA PRO A 179 -25.01 5.27 -1.32
C PRO A 179 -23.65 5.87 -1.73
N MET A 180 -23.03 6.64 -0.83
CA MET A 180 -21.74 7.33 -1.07
C MET A 180 -20.54 6.54 -0.53
N ARG A 181 -20.69 5.24 -0.26
CA ARG A 181 -19.58 4.42 0.35
C ARG A 181 -18.30 4.40 -0.49
N ASN A 182 -18.42 4.48 -1.82
CA ASN A 182 -17.30 4.46 -2.74
C ASN A 182 -16.85 5.89 -3.16
N TYR A 183 -17.35 6.93 -2.48
CA TYR A 183 -16.96 8.30 -2.80
C TYR A 183 -15.70 8.68 -2.04
N VAL A 184 -14.58 8.73 -2.78
CA VAL A 184 -13.26 9.11 -2.27
C VAL A 184 -13.11 10.63 -2.31
N GLU A 185 -12.82 11.24 -1.15
CA GLU A 185 -12.67 12.70 -1.01
C GLU A 185 -11.27 13.18 -1.46
N CYS A 186 -10.24 12.39 -1.22
CA CYS A 186 -8.85 12.74 -1.52
C CYS A 186 -8.20 11.67 -2.38
N CYS A 187 -7.53 12.07 -3.46
CA CYS A 187 -6.81 11.17 -4.36
C CYS A 187 -5.57 11.85 -4.95
N LEU A 188 -4.64 11.05 -5.45
CA LEU A 188 -3.55 11.54 -6.30
C LEU A 188 -4.13 11.91 -7.67
N GLY A 189 -3.64 12.98 -8.29
CA GLY A 189 -4.15 13.48 -9.57
C GLY A 189 -5.47 14.26 -9.44
N GLY A 190 -6.22 14.37 -10.54
CA GLY A 190 -7.48 15.10 -10.59
C GLY A 190 -7.33 16.63 -10.53
N ASP A 191 -6.94 17.16 -9.40
CA ASP A 191 -6.66 18.59 -9.20
C ASP A 191 -5.16 18.84 -9.09
N ALA A 192 -4.72 20.07 -9.35
CA ALA A 192 -3.32 20.47 -9.16
C ALA A 192 -2.98 20.78 -7.68
N ALA A 193 -3.98 21.00 -6.85
CA ALA A 193 -3.80 21.19 -5.42
C ALA A 193 -3.38 19.87 -4.76
N LEU A 194 -2.37 19.95 -3.88
CA LEU A 194 -1.89 18.79 -3.14
C LEU A 194 -3.02 18.23 -2.27
N PRO A 195 -3.36 16.93 -2.38
CA PRO A 195 -4.43 16.34 -1.57
C PRO A 195 -4.02 16.27 -0.09
N GLU A 196 -5.01 16.16 0.78
CA GLU A 196 -4.75 15.78 2.17
C GLU A 196 -4.10 14.39 2.21
N MET A 197 -2.96 14.30 2.90
CA MET A 197 -2.20 13.07 3.09
C MET A 197 -2.15 12.73 4.57
N THR A 198 -2.53 11.52 4.94
CA THR A 198 -2.32 11.06 6.31
C THR A 198 -0.99 10.33 6.39
N ILE A 199 -0.09 10.80 7.26
CA ILE A 199 1.22 10.22 7.51
C ILE A 199 1.28 9.78 8.96
N SER A 200 1.61 8.50 9.20
CA SER A 200 1.70 7.95 10.54
C SER A 200 3.00 8.32 11.23
N SER A 201 2.98 8.29 12.56
CA SER A 201 4.18 8.24 13.37
C SER A 201 4.85 6.85 13.27
N ARG A 202 5.94 6.67 14.02
CA ARG A 202 6.67 5.39 14.08
C ARG A 202 5.86 4.30 14.79
N HIS A 203 5.63 3.17 14.12
CA HIS A 203 4.98 1.97 14.67
C HIS A 203 6.03 0.88 14.93
N LYS A 204 6.25 0.55 16.20
CA LYS A 204 7.20 -0.49 16.57
C LYS A 204 6.67 -1.87 16.22
N LEU A 205 7.47 -2.65 15.48
CA LEU A 205 7.17 -4.04 15.11
C LEU A 205 7.65 -5.01 16.18
N LYS A 206 6.91 -6.09 16.36
CA LYS A 206 7.27 -7.26 17.17
C LYS A 206 7.25 -8.52 16.30
N ALA A 207 8.02 -9.52 16.70
CA ALA A 207 8.02 -10.80 16.02
C ALA A 207 6.60 -11.35 15.83
N GLY A 208 6.29 -11.76 14.62
CA GLY A 208 4.98 -12.26 14.23
C GLY A 208 3.97 -11.19 13.80
N ASP A 209 4.32 -9.89 13.88
CA ASP A 209 3.47 -8.85 13.29
C ASP A 209 3.35 -9.02 11.78
N VAL A 210 2.18 -8.73 11.26
CA VAL A 210 1.93 -8.67 9.83
C VAL A 210 1.44 -7.27 9.48
N LEU A 211 2.12 -6.64 8.52
CA LEU A 211 1.65 -5.45 7.83
C LEU A 211 0.91 -5.90 6.57
N LEU A 212 -0.27 -5.36 6.35
CA LEU A 212 -1.09 -5.64 5.17
C LEU A 212 -1.54 -4.31 4.57
N LEU A 213 -1.19 -4.09 3.31
CA LEU A 213 -1.71 -3.01 2.49
C LEU A 213 -2.69 -3.59 1.49
N CYS A 214 -3.81 -2.93 1.24
CA CYS A 214 -4.78 -3.44 0.26
C CYS A 214 -5.70 -2.36 -0.30
N THR A 215 -6.20 -2.61 -1.52
CA THR A 215 -7.28 -1.85 -2.16
C THR A 215 -8.65 -2.22 -1.57
N ASP A 216 -9.67 -1.45 -1.90
CA ASP A 216 -11.05 -1.65 -1.43
C ASP A 216 -11.65 -2.99 -1.87
N GLY A 217 -11.28 -3.51 -3.04
CA GLY A 217 -11.70 -4.83 -3.51
C GLY A 217 -11.35 -5.96 -2.53
N LEU A 218 -10.32 -5.78 -1.68
CA LEU A 218 -10.02 -6.73 -0.62
C LEU A 218 -10.77 -6.41 0.67
N TRP A 219 -10.58 -5.21 1.23
CA TRP A 219 -11.06 -4.92 2.59
C TRP A 219 -12.57 -4.75 2.67
N ALA A 220 -13.25 -4.25 1.62
CA ALA A 220 -14.69 -4.04 1.64
C ALA A 220 -15.51 -5.33 1.79
N ASN A 221 -14.92 -6.48 1.45
CA ASN A 221 -15.59 -7.78 1.43
C ASN A 221 -15.12 -8.75 2.53
N LEU A 222 -14.24 -8.29 3.42
CA LEU A 222 -13.68 -9.08 4.52
C LEU A 222 -13.95 -8.42 5.87
N LYS A 223 -14.09 -9.26 6.90
CA LYS A 223 -14.22 -8.80 8.30
C LYS A 223 -12.86 -8.82 8.98
N ASP A 224 -12.70 -8.02 10.05
CA ASP A 224 -11.48 -8.01 10.87
C ASP A 224 -11.08 -9.41 11.37
N GLN A 225 -12.07 -10.31 11.60
CA GLN A 225 -11.80 -11.71 11.95
C GLN A 225 -11.09 -12.49 10.83
N ASP A 226 -11.34 -12.17 9.56
CA ASP A 226 -10.69 -12.80 8.42
C ASP A 226 -9.24 -12.34 8.31
N LEU A 227 -9.00 -11.05 8.55
CA LEU A 227 -7.65 -10.46 8.64
C LEU A 227 -6.87 -11.03 9.82
N GLY A 228 -7.54 -11.21 10.98
CA GLY A 228 -6.93 -11.85 12.15
C GLY A 228 -6.49 -13.29 11.87
N ARG A 229 -7.32 -14.10 11.21
CA ARG A 229 -6.98 -15.48 10.81
C ARG A 229 -5.80 -15.50 9.83
N PHE A 230 -5.77 -14.58 8.87
CA PHE A 230 -4.66 -14.42 7.94
C PHE A 230 -3.35 -14.17 8.69
N ALA A 231 -3.32 -13.23 9.63
CA ALA A 231 -2.13 -12.89 10.40
C ALA A 231 -1.65 -14.05 11.30
N GLN A 232 -2.57 -14.84 11.85
CA GLN A 232 -2.27 -15.97 12.74
C GLN A 232 -1.67 -17.17 12.02
N SER A 233 -1.85 -17.31 10.71
CA SER A 233 -1.39 -18.46 9.91
C SER A 233 0.13 -18.46 9.70
N GLN A 234 0.90 -18.71 10.77
CA GLN A 234 2.38 -18.75 10.70
C GLN A 234 2.95 -20.04 10.09
N ALA A 235 2.18 -21.13 10.12
CA ALA A 235 2.62 -22.42 9.56
C ALA A 235 2.55 -22.47 8.02
N LYS A 236 1.77 -21.58 7.40
CA LYS A 236 1.58 -21.46 5.96
C LYS A 236 2.46 -20.33 5.41
N PRO A 237 3.10 -20.48 4.23
CA PRO A 237 3.77 -19.37 3.56
C PRO A 237 2.85 -18.15 3.45
N LEU A 238 3.40 -16.96 3.67
CA LEU A 238 2.63 -15.72 3.62
C LEU A 238 1.95 -15.53 2.25
N ARG A 239 2.66 -15.88 1.18
CA ARG A 239 2.14 -15.84 -0.20
C ARG A 239 0.87 -16.67 -0.38
N ASP A 240 0.85 -17.90 0.11
CA ASP A 240 -0.30 -18.79 -0.01
C ASP A 240 -1.49 -18.28 0.80
N SER A 241 -1.20 -17.77 2.02
CA SER A 241 -2.21 -17.18 2.90
C SER A 241 -2.82 -15.93 2.29
N LEU A 242 -2.01 -15.08 1.66
CA LEU A 242 -2.46 -13.85 1.00
C LEU A 242 -3.27 -14.15 -0.26
N ASN A 243 -2.85 -15.13 -1.05
CA ASN A 243 -3.61 -15.58 -2.23
C ASN A 243 -4.99 -16.12 -1.84
N ASP A 244 -5.09 -16.91 -0.77
CA ASP A 244 -6.37 -17.40 -0.28
C ASP A 244 -7.26 -16.25 0.21
N LEU A 245 -6.68 -15.26 0.90
CA LEU A 245 -7.40 -14.10 1.37
C LEU A 245 -7.97 -13.28 0.19
N GLY A 246 -7.16 -13.02 -0.84
CA GLY A 246 -7.59 -12.32 -2.05
C GLY A 246 -8.70 -13.07 -2.80
N LYS A 247 -8.57 -14.39 -3.00
CA LYS A 247 -9.62 -15.19 -3.63
C LYS A 247 -10.94 -15.14 -2.86
N ARG A 248 -10.89 -15.23 -1.53
CA ARG A 248 -12.08 -15.12 -0.69
C ARG A 248 -12.77 -13.76 -0.82
N ALA A 249 -12.00 -12.66 -0.95
CA ALA A 249 -12.56 -11.33 -1.17
C ALA A 249 -13.30 -11.25 -2.52
N VAL A 250 -12.67 -11.76 -3.60
CA VAL A 250 -13.28 -11.84 -4.92
C VAL A 250 -14.54 -12.70 -4.92
N GLU A 251 -14.51 -13.87 -4.28
CA GLU A 251 -15.67 -14.77 -4.18
C GLU A 251 -16.83 -14.16 -3.37
N ALA A 252 -16.51 -13.40 -2.31
CA ALA A 252 -17.51 -12.79 -1.44
C ALA A 252 -18.31 -11.67 -2.13
N SER A 253 -17.78 -11.05 -3.17
CA SER A 253 -18.43 -9.99 -3.96
C SER A 253 -18.81 -10.42 -5.38
N ALA A 254 -18.68 -11.71 -5.72
CA ALA A 254 -19.10 -12.20 -7.03
C ALA A 254 -20.62 -12.00 -7.27
N PRO A 255 -21.06 -11.69 -8.48
CA PRO A 255 -20.30 -11.56 -9.73
C PRO A 255 -19.80 -10.11 -10.02
N TYR A 256 -19.73 -9.23 -9.03
CA TYR A 256 -19.41 -7.81 -9.19
C TYR A 256 -18.11 -7.42 -8.47
N SER A 257 -17.19 -8.37 -8.24
CA SER A 257 -15.95 -8.09 -7.53
C SER A 257 -15.06 -7.12 -8.29
N ASP A 258 -14.48 -6.19 -7.54
CA ASP A 258 -13.53 -5.21 -8.03
C ASP A 258 -12.14 -5.82 -8.25
N ASN A 259 -11.23 -5.04 -8.84
CA ASN A 259 -9.82 -5.32 -8.76
C ASN A 259 -9.44 -5.47 -7.30
N THR A 260 -8.65 -6.47 -6.98
CA THR A 260 -8.33 -6.85 -5.59
C THR A 260 -6.84 -7.03 -5.46
N SER A 261 -6.17 -6.04 -4.88
CA SER A 261 -4.72 -6.05 -4.74
C SER A 261 -4.28 -5.87 -3.29
N ALA A 262 -3.21 -6.57 -2.91
CA ALA A 262 -2.62 -6.44 -1.59
C ALA A 262 -1.12 -6.75 -1.58
N ALA A 263 -0.40 -6.07 -0.67
CA ALA A 263 0.97 -6.38 -0.28
C ALA A 263 1.02 -6.68 1.21
N ALA A 264 1.79 -7.68 1.60
CA ALA A 264 1.95 -8.07 2.99
C ALA A 264 3.42 -8.29 3.35
N LEU A 265 3.76 -7.94 4.59
CA LEU A 265 5.06 -8.23 5.20
C LEU A 265 4.84 -8.85 6.57
N ARG A 266 5.44 -10.02 6.82
CA ARG A 266 5.53 -10.64 8.14
C ARG A 266 6.89 -10.34 8.74
N TRP A 267 6.90 -9.70 9.90
CA TRP A 267 8.12 -9.43 10.66
C TRP A 267 8.53 -10.67 11.45
N LYS A 268 9.70 -11.20 11.12
CA LYS A 268 10.31 -12.35 11.83
C LYS A 268 11.33 -11.78 12.77
N ALA A 269 11.37 -11.66 13.96
CA ALA A 269 12.35 -11.02 14.86
C ALA A 269 13.78 -10.92 14.28
N ALA A 270 14.49 -9.90 14.70
CA ALA A 270 15.94 -9.82 14.49
C ALA A 270 16.69 -10.82 15.40
#